data_9f84c055d7d1236d6b26cd18da803027
#
_entry.id   9f84c055d7d1236d6b26cd18da803027
#
_cell.length_a   1.000
_cell.length_b   1.000
_cell.length_c   1.000
_cell.angle_alpha   90.00
_cell.angle_beta   90.00
_cell.angle_gamma   90.00
#
_symmetry.space_group_name_H-M   'P 1'
#
loop_
_entity.id
_entity.type
_entity.pdbx_description
1 polymer ?
#
loop_
_entity_poly.entity_id
_entity_poly.type
_entity_poly.pdbx_seq_one_letter_code
_entity_poly.pdbx_strand_id
1 'polypeptide(L)'
;MKIKFDDNFLYLVNDQVRYIAKDKPLAAKKFKVDLIRHLKKDLQLPYNIKKSIYFEDESIRDFVFKGYTIVYRIHNQQEIVEIFEFIKYMESL
;
A
#
# COMPACT_ATOMS: atom_id res chain seq x y z
N MET A 1 -13.85 7.86 4.05
CA MET A 1 -13.32 8.21 2.72
C MET A 1 -13.30 7.00 1.80
N LYS A 2 -13.51 7.22 0.53
CA LYS A 2 -13.45 6.17 -0.47
C LYS A 2 -11.98 5.83 -0.77
N ILE A 3 -11.67 4.55 -0.92
CA ILE A 3 -10.31 4.09 -1.24
C ILE A 3 -10.23 3.81 -2.73
N LYS A 4 -9.25 4.43 -3.38
CA LYS A 4 -8.97 4.20 -4.80
C LYS A 4 -7.61 3.54 -4.94
N PHE A 5 -7.56 2.40 -5.64
CA PHE A 5 -6.32 1.71 -5.94
C PHE A 5 -5.87 2.09 -7.35
N ASP A 6 -4.76 2.80 -7.45
CA ASP A 6 -4.22 3.18 -8.75
C ASP A 6 -3.70 1.96 -9.52
N ASP A 7 -3.73 2.04 -10.83
CA ASP A 7 -3.25 0.95 -11.68
C ASP A 7 -1.77 0.62 -11.42
N ASN A 8 -0.96 1.64 -11.19
CA ASN A 8 0.45 1.43 -10.86
C ASN A 8 0.61 0.61 -9.58
N PHE A 9 -0.17 0.92 -8.56
CA PHE A 9 -0.11 0.16 -7.31
C PHE A 9 -0.49 -1.30 -7.55
N LEU A 10 -1.59 -1.52 -8.27
CA LEU A 10 -2.06 -2.88 -8.56
C LEU A 10 -1.04 -3.67 -9.38
N TYR A 11 -0.41 -3.02 -10.34
CA TYR A 11 0.64 -3.63 -11.14
C TYR A 11 1.81 -4.09 -10.25
N LEU A 12 2.27 -3.22 -9.37
CA LEU A 12 3.40 -3.53 -8.49
C LEU A 12 3.08 -4.66 -7.51
N VAL A 13 1.88 -4.62 -6.93
CA VAL A 13 1.44 -5.69 -6.02
C VAL A 13 1.34 -7.02 -6.75
N ASN A 14 0.73 -7.02 -7.93
CA ASN A 14 0.57 -8.25 -8.70
C ASN A 14 1.92 -8.80 -9.17
N ASP A 15 2.88 -7.94 -9.46
CA ASP A 15 4.23 -8.35 -9.79
C ASP A 15 4.89 -9.06 -8.61
N GLN A 16 4.73 -8.52 -7.40
CA GLN A 16 5.27 -9.15 -6.19
C GLN A 16 4.55 -10.46 -5.87
N VAL A 17 3.25 -10.52 -6.09
CA VAL A 17 2.48 -11.75 -5.91
C VAL A 17 3.01 -12.86 -6.83
N ARG A 18 3.27 -12.53 -8.11
CA ARG A 18 3.85 -13.51 -9.05
C ARG A 18 5.21 -13.98 -8.60
N TYR A 19 6.02 -13.07 -8.06
CA TYR A 19 7.34 -13.43 -7.54
C TYR A 19 7.23 -14.42 -6.36
N ILE A 20 6.36 -14.14 -5.41
CA ILE A 20 6.15 -15.02 -4.26
C ILE A 20 5.60 -16.37 -4.72
N ALA A 21 4.70 -16.35 -5.71
CA ALA A 21 4.02 -17.56 -6.18
C ALA A 21 4.97 -18.56 -6.86
N LYS A 22 6.12 -18.13 -7.34
CA LYS A 22 7.12 -19.03 -7.92
C LYS A 22 7.57 -20.08 -6.92
N ASP A 23 7.61 -19.73 -5.65
CA ASP A 23 8.08 -20.58 -4.58
C ASP A 23 6.94 -21.01 -3.64
N LYS A 24 6.02 -20.08 -3.35
CA LYS A 24 4.97 -20.30 -2.37
C LYS A 24 3.60 -19.79 -2.88
N PRO A 25 2.95 -20.56 -3.77
CA PRO A 25 1.71 -20.07 -4.40
C PRO A 25 0.57 -19.76 -3.43
N LEU A 26 0.41 -20.56 -2.37
CA LEU A 26 -0.65 -20.30 -1.39
C LEU A 26 -0.35 -19.06 -0.55
N ALA A 27 0.92 -18.87 -0.20
CA ALA A 27 1.34 -17.68 0.54
C ALA A 27 1.17 -16.41 -0.29
N ALA A 28 1.40 -16.51 -1.61
CA ALA A 28 1.21 -15.39 -2.53
C ALA A 28 -0.24 -14.94 -2.56
N LYS A 29 -1.15 -15.90 -2.66
CA LYS A 29 -2.59 -15.63 -2.68
C LYS A 29 -3.02 -14.96 -1.36
N LYS A 30 -2.57 -15.51 -0.25
CA LYS A 30 -2.89 -14.99 1.07
C LYS A 30 -2.33 -13.58 1.27
N PHE A 31 -1.11 -13.34 0.78
CA PHE A 31 -0.46 -12.03 0.90
C PHE A 31 -1.34 -10.93 0.31
N LYS A 32 -1.83 -11.12 -0.91
CA LYS A 32 -2.65 -10.11 -1.58
C LYS A 32 -3.98 -9.88 -0.86
N VAL A 33 -4.65 -10.96 -0.48
CA VAL A 33 -5.92 -10.88 0.24
C VAL A 33 -5.75 -10.12 1.56
N ASP A 34 -4.72 -10.48 2.32
CA ASP A 34 -4.46 -9.85 3.61
C ASP A 34 -4.10 -8.38 3.45
N LEU A 35 -3.28 -8.04 2.45
CA LEU A 35 -2.89 -6.66 2.20
C LEU A 35 -4.10 -5.78 1.90
N ILE A 36 -4.94 -6.20 0.96
CA ILE A 36 -6.13 -5.42 0.57
C ILE A 36 -7.09 -5.28 1.76
N ARG A 37 -7.28 -6.35 2.53
CA ARG A 37 -8.16 -6.31 3.71
C ARG A 37 -7.65 -5.33 4.75
N HIS A 38 -6.35 -5.33 5.04
CA HIS A 38 -5.75 -4.40 6.00
C HIS A 38 -5.84 -2.96 5.52
N LEU A 39 -5.62 -2.72 4.23
CA LEU A 39 -5.74 -1.38 3.68
C LEU A 39 -7.17 -0.85 3.84
N LYS A 40 -8.17 -1.66 3.49
CA LYS A 40 -9.57 -1.25 3.60
C LYS A 40 -9.99 -0.97 5.05
N LYS A 41 -9.42 -1.70 6.00
CA LYS A 41 -9.72 -1.52 7.41
C LYS A 41 -8.99 -0.31 8.00
N ASP A 42 -7.68 -0.27 7.81
CA ASP A 42 -6.83 0.70 8.52
C ASP A 42 -6.90 2.11 7.91
N LEU A 43 -7.19 2.22 6.61
CA LEU A 43 -7.29 3.52 5.97
C LEU A 43 -8.66 4.19 6.14
N GLN A 44 -9.52 3.65 7.00
CA GLN A 44 -10.73 4.37 7.42
C GLN A 44 -10.36 5.62 8.23
N LEU A 45 -9.20 5.60 8.89
CA LEU A 45 -8.66 6.74 9.60
C LEU A 45 -7.30 7.10 9.00
N PRO A 46 -7.28 7.66 7.78
CA PRO A 46 -6.03 7.80 7.03
C PRO A 46 -5.03 8.76 7.64
N TYR A 47 -5.47 9.71 8.46
CA TYR A 47 -4.56 10.65 9.13
C TYR A 47 -3.89 10.06 10.36
N ASN A 48 -4.30 8.87 10.81
CA ASN A 48 -3.66 8.21 11.95
C ASN A 48 -2.36 7.51 11.55
N ILE A 49 -2.06 7.47 10.25
CA ILE A 49 -0.84 6.86 9.73
C ILE A 49 0.22 7.96 9.58
N LYS A 50 1.48 7.61 9.75
CA LYS A 50 2.59 8.57 9.71
C LYS A 50 2.75 9.23 8.34
N LYS A 51 3.30 10.43 8.34
CA LYS A 51 3.64 11.13 7.10
C LYS A 51 4.67 10.33 6.32
N SER A 52 4.61 10.42 4.99
CA SER A 52 5.56 9.72 4.13
C SER A 52 6.98 10.24 4.33
N ILE A 53 7.93 9.32 4.38
CA ILE A 53 9.35 9.68 4.40
C ILE A 53 9.90 9.86 2.99
N TYR A 54 9.12 9.50 1.97
CA TYR A 54 9.54 9.57 0.57
C TYR A 54 9.06 10.83 -0.14
N PHE A 55 8.11 11.55 0.44
CA PHE A 55 7.48 12.72 -0.18
C PHE A 55 7.31 13.84 0.85
N GLU A 56 7.63 15.07 0.46
CA GLU A 56 7.46 16.24 1.32
C GLU A 56 6.06 16.84 1.14
N ASP A 57 5.04 16.08 1.58
CA ASP A 57 3.66 16.47 1.42
C ASP A 57 2.86 15.84 2.56
N GLU A 58 2.20 16.67 3.38
CA GLU A 58 1.45 16.18 4.54
C GLU A 58 0.27 15.28 4.16
N SER A 59 -0.22 15.40 2.94
CA SER A 59 -1.32 14.56 2.45
C SER A 59 -0.86 13.16 2.06
N ILE A 60 0.45 12.94 1.97
CA ILE A 60 1.01 11.64 1.57
C ILE A 60 1.48 10.89 2.82
N ARG A 61 1.03 9.65 2.92
CA ARG A 61 1.26 8.82 4.11
C ARG A 61 1.84 7.46 3.72
N ASP A 62 2.59 6.86 4.66
CA ASP A 62 3.22 5.55 4.48
C ASP A 62 2.56 4.53 5.40
N PHE A 63 1.93 3.52 4.81
CA PHE A 63 1.36 2.39 5.53
C PHE A 63 2.32 1.21 5.39
N VAL A 64 2.82 0.69 6.52
CA VAL A 64 3.77 -0.43 6.49
C VAL A 64 3.04 -1.75 6.71
N PHE A 65 3.28 -2.72 5.84
CA PHE A 65 2.67 -4.03 5.92
C PHE A 65 3.72 -5.10 5.56
N LYS A 66 4.09 -5.92 6.51
CA LYS A 66 5.04 -7.04 6.33
C LYS A 66 6.33 -6.63 5.59
N GLY A 67 6.89 -5.49 5.95
CA GLY A 67 8.14 -5.02 5.35
C GLY A 67 7.97 -4.25 4.04
N TYR A 68 6.73 -4.11 3.56
CA TYR A 68 6.44 -3.28 2.39
C TYR A 68 5.86 -1.97 2.84
N THR A 69 6.11 -0.91 2.07
CA THR A 69 5.53 0.40 2.31
C THR A 69 4.53 0.72 1.22
N ILE A 70 3.31 0.96 1.62
CA ILE A 70 2.23 1.34 0.71
C ILE A 70 2.01 2.84 0.88
N VAL A 71 2.16 3.59 -0.20
CA VAL A 71 2.07 5.04 -0.15
C VAL A 71 0.73 5.49 -0.72
N TYR A 72 0.07 6.37 0.01
CA TYR A 72 -1.21 6.89 -0.43
C TYR A 72 -1.30 8.39 -0.20
N ARG A 73 -2.16 9.04 -0.97
CA ARG A 73 -2.45 10.47 -0.85
C ARG A 73 -3.89 10.66 -0.39
N ILE A 74 -4.07 11.57 0.57
CA ILE A 74 -5.40 11.92 1.06
C ILE A 74 -5.90 13.14 0.29
N HIS A 75 -7.02 12.96 -0.41
CA HIS A 75 -7.70 14.05 -1.12
C HIS A 75 -8.91 14.46 -0.30
N ASN A 76 -8.74 15.47 0.56
CA ASN A 76 -9.77 15.88 1.50
C ASN A 76 -11.06 16.34 0.83
N GLN A 77 -10.93 17.18 -0.19
CA GLN A 77 -12.12 17.76 -0.83
C GLN A 77 -12.96 16.71 -1.55
N GLN A 78 -12.31 15.69 -2.10
CA GLN A 78 -12.99 14.60 -2.81
C GLN A 78 -13.32 13.43 -1.88
N GLU A 79 -12.84 13.48 -0.65
CA GLU A 79 -13.00 12.40 0.33
C GLU A 79 -12.50 11.06 -0.21
N ILE A 80 -11.31 11.08 -0.85
CA ILE A 80 -10.69 9.91 -1.46
C ILE A 80 -9.30 9.69 -0.86
N VAL A 81 -8.99 8.42 -0.59
CA VAL A 81 -7.63 7.98 -0.29
C VAL A 81 -7.12 7.27 -1.53
N GLU A 82 -6.14 7.85 -2.18
CA GLU A 82 -5.57 7.31 -3.42
C GLU A 82 -4.29 6.54 -3.11
N ILE A 83 -4.32 5.22 -3.28
CA ILE A 83 -3.16 4.36 -3.05
C ILE A 83 -2.41 4.24 -4.36
N PHE A 84 -1.17 4.79 -4.41
CA PHE A 84 -0.47 4.94 -5.68
C PHE A 84 0.92 4.30 -5.75
N GLU A 85 1.50 3.87 -4.62
CA GLU A 85 2.84 3.32 -4.65
C GLU A 85 2.99 2.12 -3.73
N PHE A 86 3.85 1.19 -4.10
CA PHE A 86 4.15 -0.01 -3.35
C PHE A 86 5.67 -0.18 -3.36
N ILE A 87 6.30 -0.02 -2.20
CA ILE A 87 7.75 -0.02 -2.08
C ILE A 87 8.20 -1.23 -1.28
N LYS A 88 9.01 -2.06 -1.90
CA LYS A 88 9.59 -3.19 -1.22
C LYS A 88 10.71 -2.69 -0.31
N TYR A 89 10.72 -3.18 0.93
CA TYR A 89 11.79 -2.83 1.84
C TYR A 89 13.13 -3.30 1.26
N MET A 90 14.06 -2.36 1.17
CA MET A 90 15.42 -2.65 0.73
C MET A 90 16.34 -2.44 1.91
N GLU A 91 16.99 -3.52 2.35
CA GLU A 91 17.98 -3.39 3.39
C GLU A 91 19.10 -2.50 2.87
N SER A 92 19.34 -1.43 3.61
CA SER A 92 20.44 -0.55 3.31
C SER A 92 21.73 -1.18 3.81
N LEU A 93 22.68 -1.25 2.95
CA LEU A 93 23.99 -1.79 3.30
C LEU A 93 24.87 -0.73 3.95
#